data_e15c290792ec40bbf165a4ceefc0eae8
#
_entry.id   e15c290792ec40bbf165a4ceefc0eae8
#
_cell.length_a   1.000
_cell.length_b   1.000
_cell.length_c   1.000
_cell.angle_alpha   90.00
_cell.angle_beta   90.00
_cell.angle_gamma   90.00
#
_symmetry.space_group_name_H-M   'P 1'
#
loop_
_entity.id
_entity.type
_entity.pdbx_description
1 polymer ?
#
loop_
_entity_poly.entity_id
_entity_poly.type
_entity_poly.pdbx_seq_one_letter_code
_entity_poly.pdbx_strand_id
1 'polypeptide(L)'
;MNALFAALLVTVSAGNDKALHLYELNPKSGALTQRSKINLPGAPGSQFVSPDGNRLYVSVRTANSVAAYHIDHAKKTLVPLGITDIGANAAYVATDRTGRTLLWASYSGGVVGSHAIGRNGAVIKGGLSRIETARCAHAILVDASNTFAYVPHTCPNAVYQFRFDAKTGKLSKNEPFTSHPAEGLQPRHLAFHPKLPIVYFDDERGDSVTAYSLNRTNGQLKAFHTVSTLPKDFDGNKNSCADIEITADGKFIYASNRGHNSIAGFGVDAKTGKLKSLGQTPTGNTPRSFNLGPANKWLIAAGQRSHDLHIYERNPKNGALTKRHHQPTGQGPSWVQFVPVRKLKETAKK
;
A
#
# COMPACT_ATOMS: atom_id res chain seq x y z
N MET A 1 26.36 -8.62 4.65
CA MET A 1 26.47 -7.53 5.64
C MET A 1 25.08 -7.28 6.23
N ASN A 2 24.84 -7.71 7.47
CA ASN A 2 23.57 -7.48 8.17
C ASN A 2 23.48 -6.00 8.53
N ALA A 3 22.69 -5.24 7.79
CA ALA A 3 22.29 -3.91 8.23
C ALA A 3 21.45 -4.09 9.51
N LEU A 4 22.05 -3.89 10.68
CA LEU A 4 21.31 -3.74 11.93
C LEU A 4 20.45 -2.49 11.79
N PHE A 5 19.17 -2.67 11.42
CA PHE A 5 18.18 -1.61 11.51
C PHE A 5 18.03 -1.24 12.99
N ALA A 6 18.44 0.00 13.32
CA ALA A 6 18.16 0.58 14.61
C ALA A 6 16.71 0.76 14.79
N ALA A 7 15.77 0.36 15.28
CA ALA A 7 14.34 0.60 15.37
C ALA A 7 13.63 0.83 14.03
N LEU A 8 12.45 0.26 13.90
CA LEU A 8 11.54 0.51 12.77
C LEU A 8 10.35 1.32 13.29
N LEU A 9 9.97 2.38 12.60
CA LEU A 9 8.73 3.07 12.90
C LEU A 9 7.58 2.44 12.12
N VAL A 10 6.41 2.47 12.72
CA VAL A 10 5.16 2.02 12.12
C VAL A 10 4.10 3.08 12.37
N THR A 11 3.41 3.48 11.31
CA THR A 11 2.28 4.39 11.42
C THR A 11 0.99 3.65 11.13
N VAL A 12 -0.07 3.98 11.87
CA VAL A 12 -1.40 3.39 11.74
C VAL A 12 -2.43 4.50 11.59
N SER A 13 -3.16 4.51 10.48
CA SER A 13 -4.31 5.40 10.29
C SER A 13 -5.51 4.86 11.06
N ALA A 14 -5.95 5.57 12.10
CA ALA A 14 -7.16 5.26 12.86
C ALA A 14 -8.29 6.22 12.45
N GLY A 15 -9.17 5.75 11.56
CA GLY A 15 -10.16 6.60 10.90
C GLY A 15 -11.19 7.19 11.86
N ASN A 16 -11.68 6.41 12.83
CA ASN A 16 -12.68 6.86 13.81
C ASN A 16 -12.08 7.82 14.83
N ASP A 17 -10.79 7.69 15.13
CA ASP A 17 -10.06 8.61 16.00
C ASP A 17 -9.67 9.91 15.30
N LYS A 18 -9.78 9.98 13.98
CA LYS A 18 -9.19 11.04 13.16
C LYS A 18 -7.71 11.27 13.49
N ALA A 19 -6.96 10.20 13.65
CA ALA A 19 -5.58 10.27 14.12
C ALA A 19 -4.66 9.28 13.42
N LEU A 20 -3.39 9.66 13.37
CA LEU A 20 -2.27 8.82 13.01
C LEU A 20 -1.56 8.38 14.30
N HIS A 21 -1.46 7.07 14.52
CA HIS A 21 -0.72 6.51 15.64
C HIS A 21 0.68 6.13 15.17
N LEU A 22 1.71 6.55 15.90
CA LEU A 22 3.11 6.24 15.64
C LEU A 22 3.62 5.24 16.68
N TYR A 23 4.20 4.15 16.19
CA TYR A 23 4.80 3.09 17.00
C TYR A 23 6.27 2.93 16.65
N GLU A 24 7.05 2.43 17.59
CA GLU A 24 8.39 1.90 17.40
C GLU A 24 8.33 0.37 17.50
N LEU A 25 8.81 -0.33 16.47
CA LEU A 25 8.91 -1.77 16.47
C LEU A 25 10.32 -2.20 16.89
N ASN A 26 10.40 -3.09 17.87
CA ASN A 26 11.64 -3.76 18.21
C ASN A 26 12.01 -4.77 17.11
N PRO A 27 13.11 -4.59 16.36
CA PRO A 27 13.44 -5.44 15.21
C PRO A 27 13.82 -6.88 15.58
N LYS A 28 14.13 -7.15 16.86
CA LYS A 28 14.45 -8.50 17.34
C LYS A 28 13.22 -9.27 17.74
N SER A 29 12.35 -8.67 18.56
CA SER A 29 11.17 -9.34 19.13
C SER A 29 9.88 -9.10 18.34
N GLY A 30 9.76 -8.02 17.56
CA GLY A 30 8.53 -7.60 16.90
C GLY A 30 7.56 -6.84 17.82
N ALA A 31 7.92 -6.58 19.07
CA ALA A 31 7.09 -5.83 20.00
C ALA A 31 6.95 -4.37 19.54
N LEU A 32 5.73 -3.82 19.60
CA LEU A 32 5.41 -2.42 19.28
C LEU A 32 5.27 -1.61 20.56
N THR A 33 5.89 -0.44 20.59
CA THR A 33 5.71 0.58 21.65
C THR A 33 5.13 1.84 21.02
N GLN A 34 3.99 2.33 21.51
CA GLN A 34 3.40 3.58 21.03
C GLN A 34 4.27 4.76 21.40
N ARG A 35 4.59 5.62 20.43
CA ARG A 35 5.42 6.81 20.59
C ARG A 35 4.58 8.07 20.66
N SER A 36 3.59 8.20 19.78
CA SER A 36 2.72 9.37 19.73
C SER A 36 1.39 9.08 19.03
N LYS A 37 0.43 9.98 19.24
CA LYS A 37 -0.82 10.11 18.51
C LYS A 37 -0.86 11.50 17.90
N ILE A 38 -1.09 11.61 16.59
CA ILE A 38 -1.15 12.86 15.84
C ILE A 38 -2.59 13.05 15.37
N ASN A 39 -3.28 14.04 15.88
CA ASN A 39 -4.65 14.37 15.48
C ASN A 39 -4.66 15.02 14.09
N LEU A 40 -5.66 14.69 13.28
CA LEU A 40 -5.87 15.18 11.93
C LEU A 40 -7.25 15.86 11.82
N PRO A 41 -7.44 16.79 10.89
CA PRO A 41 -8.73 17.48 10.71
C PRO A 41 -9.83 16.56 10.14
N GLY A 42 -9.47 15.35 9.72
CA GLY A 42 -10.40 14.36 9.17
C GLY A 42 -9.86 12.94 9.30
N ALA A 43 -10.65 11.97 8.87
CA ALA A 43 -10.29 10.56 8.94
C ALA A 43 -9.09 10.24 8.04
N PRO A 44 -7.94 9.77 8.58
CA PRO A 44 -6.83 9.31 7.76
C PRO A 44 -7.18 8.02 7.02
N GLY A 45 -6.61 7.87 5.83
CA GLY A 45 -6.70 6.67 4.98
C GLY A 45 -5.33 6.13 4.64
N SER A 46 -5.09 5.92 3.34
CA SER A 46 -3.82 5.39 2.84
C SER A 46 -2.63 6.29 3.16
N GLN A 47 -1.49 5.66 3.29
CA GLN A 47 -0.22 6.30 3.57
C GLN A 47 0.82 5.85 2.54
N PHE A 48 1.80 6.70 2.27
CA PHE A 48 2.92 6.37 1.39
C PHE A 48 4.21 7.04 1.85
N VAL A 49 5.27 6.26 1.97
CA VAL A 49 6.62 6.78 2.27
C VAL A 49 7.32 7.09 0.96
N SER A 50 7.91 8.29 0.87
CA SER A 50 8.69 8.69 -0.32
C SER A 50 9.84 7.73 -0.62
N PRO A 51 10.28 7.62 -1.88
CA PRO A 51 11.35 6.69 -2.27
C PRO A 51 12.69 6.93 -1.55
N ASP A 52 12.96 8.15 -1.13
CA ASP A 52 14.13 8.51 -0.33
C ASP A 52 13.99 8.14 1.15
N GLY A 53 12.80 7.71 1.59
CA GLY A 53 12.50 7.32 2.96
C GLY A 53 12.41 8.48 3.96
N ASN A 54 12.36 9.74 3.48
CA ASN A 54 12.45 10.92 4.34
C ASN A 54 11.11 11.61 4.57
N ARG A 55 10.04 11.18 3.85
CA ARG A 55 8.73 11.82 3.93
C ARG A 55 7.62 10.78 4.00
N LEU A 56 6.55 11.13 4.69
CA LEU A 56 5.32 10.36 4.77
C LEU A 56 4.16 11.24 4.26
N TYR A 57 3.36 10.70 3.36
CA TYR A 57 2.12 11.30 2.88
C TYR A 57 0.94 10.48 3.37
N VAL A 58 -0.09 11.15 3.87
CA VAL A 58 -1.28 10.53 4.47
C VAL A 58 -2.52 11.16 3.85
N SER A 59 -3.39 10.36 3.25
CA SER A 59 -4.69 10.87 2.80
C SER A 59 -5.55 11.23 4.02
N VAL A 60 -6.11 12.44 4.05
CA VAL A 60 -7.07 12.90 5.06
C VAL A 60 -8.43 12.94 4.39
N ARG A 61 -9.08 11.79 4.34
CA ARG A 61 -10.19 11.47 3.45
C ARG A 61 -11.39 12.42 3.61
N THR A 62 -11.87 12.60 4.83
CA THR A 62 -13.05 13.45 5.09
C THR A 62 -12.77 14.95 5.03
N ALA A 63 -11.51 15.34 4.89
CA ALA A 63 -11.08 16.72 4.65
C ALA A 63 -10.62 16.95 3.19
N ASN A 64 -10.78 15.96 2.28
CA ASN A 64 -10.36 16.04 0.88
C ASN A 64 -8.89 16.48 0.69
N SER A 65 -8.03 16.12 1.63
CA SER A 65 -6.68 16.66 1.75
C SER A 65 -5.62 15.57 1.88
N VAL A 66 -4.35 15.96 1.74
CA VAL A 66 -3.18 15.13 2.04
C VAL A 66 -2.32 15.85 3.07
N ALA A 67 -2.01 15.17 4.17
CA ALA A 67 -1.03 15.60 5.15
C ALA A 67 0.35 15.09 4.77
N ALA A 68 1.36 15.96 4.83
CA ALA A 68 2.76 15.65 4.57
C ALA A 68 3.60 15.80 5.83
N TYR A 69 4.53 14.86 6.05
CA TYR A 69 5.44 14.86 7.18
C TYR A 69 6.88 14.62 6.73
N HIS A 70 7.82 15.30 7.37
CA HIS A 70 9.22 14.89 7.37
C HIS A 70 9.43 13.81 8.44
N ILE A 71 10.18 12.75 8.09
CA ILE A 71 10.54 11.67 9.01
C ILE A 71 11.87 12.03 9.67
N ASP A 72 11.84 12.46 10.94
CA ASP A 72 13.05 12.69 11.73
C ASP A 72 13.57 11.32 12.22
N HIS A 73 14.53 10.78 11.50
CA HIS A 73 15.09 9.46 11.80
C HIS A 73 15.87 9.43 13.12
N ALA A 74 16.46 10.55 13.54
CA ALA A 74 17.22 10.65 14.77
C ALA A 74 16.31 10.64 15.99
N LYS A 75 15.27 11.49 15.95
CA LYS A 75 14.28 11.61 17.02
C LYS A 75 13.19 10.54 16.95
N LYS A 76 13.09 9.85 15.82
CA LYS A 76 12.04 8.86 15.55
C LYS A 76 10.64 9.48 15.66
N THR A 77 10.46 10.63 15.05
CA THR A 77 9.21 11.40 15.04
C THR A 77 8.81 11.83 13.64
N LEU A 78 7.56 12.25 13.49
CA LEU A 78 7.02 12.87 12.29
C LEU A 78 6.89 14.37 12.53
N VAL A 79 7.55 15.17 11.69
CA VAL A 79 7.50 16.64 11.72
C VAL A 79 6.55 17.11 10.63
N PRO A 80 5.46 17.85 10.97
CA PRO A 80 4.49 18.31 9.98
C PRO A 80 5.13 19.23 8.93
N LEU A 81 4.78 19.01 7.66
CA LEU A 81 5.13 19.88 6.53
C LEU A 81 3.93 20.66 5.99
N GLY A 82 2.74 20.30 6.45
CA GLY A 82 1.48 20.93 6.08
C GLY A 82 0.40 19.94 5.64
N ILE A 83 -0.80 20.49 5.46
CA ILE A 83 -1.97 19.76 4.93
C ILE A 83 -2.44 20.53 3.70
N THR A 84 -2.55 19.84 2.56
CA THR A 84 -2.94 20.45 1.28
C THR A 84 -4.27 19.87 0.83
N ASP A 85 -5.24 20.75 0.56
CA ASP A 85 -6.48 20.39 -0.09
C ASP A 85 -6.21 19.97 -1.54
N ILE A 86 -6.60 18.75 -1.89
CA ILE A 86 -6.49 18.18 -3.24
C ILE A 86 -7.85 18.12 -3.95
N GLY A 87 -8.92 18.61 -3.33
CA GLY A 87 -10.27 18.63 -3.87
C GLY A 87 -10.88 17.24 -4.08
N ALA A 88 -10.41 16.21 -3.36
CA ALA A 88 -10.88 14.85 -3.54
C ALA A 88 -10.71 13.99 -2.27
N ASN A 89 -11.70 13.14 -1.98
CA ASN A 89 -11.60 12.09 -0.98
C ASN A 89 -10.71 10.96 -1.52
N ALA A 90 -9.38 11.09 -1.37
CA ALA A 90 -8.43 10.09 -1.87
C ALA A 90 -8.52 8.80 -1.07
N ALA A 91 -8.86 7.70 -1.73
CA ALA A 91 -8.78 6.35 -1.18
C ALA A 91 -7.33 5.87 -1.10
N TYR A 92 -6.50 6.34 -2.02
CA TYR A 92 -5.09 5.99 -2.12
C TYR A 92 -4.23 7.21 -2.48
N VAL A 93 -3.06 7.28 -1.89
CA VAL A 93 -2.00 8.24 -2.24
C VAL A 93 -0.69 7.49 -2.44
N ALA A 94 0.10 7.95 -3.40
CA ALA A 94 1.45 7.45 -3.65
C ALA A 94 2.33 8.59 -4.17
N THR A 95 3.64 8.37 -4.30
CA THR A 95 4.50 9.26 -5.07
C THR A 95 5.02 8.55 -6.32
N ASP A 96 5.44 9.33 -7.29
CA ASP A 96 6.27 8.83 -8.37
C ASP A 96 7.62 8.31 -7.84
N ARG A 97 8.40 7.64 -8.69
CA ARG A 97 9.69 7.03 -8.30
C ARG A 97 10.75 8.06 -7.90
N THR A 98 10.59 9.32 -8.27
CA THR A 98 11.51 10.40 -7.89
C THR A 98 11.10 11.11 -6.60
N GLY A 99 9.88 10.88 -6.11
CA GLY A 99 9.32 11.58 -4.96
C GLY A 99 8.99 13.05 -5.22
N ARG A 100 8.87 13.46 -6.49
CA ARG A 100 8.56 14.84 -6.89
C ARG A 100 7.09 15.07 -7.20
N THR A 101 6.35 14.01 -7.41
CA THR A 101 4.93 14.08 -7.74
C THR A 101 4.14 13.17 -6.79
N LEU A 102 3.12 13.75 -6.15
CA LEU A 102 2.08 13.00 -5.45
C LEU A 102 1.03 12.57 -6.47
N LEU A 103 0.61 11.31 -6.39
CA LEU A 103 -0.47 10.71 -7.16
C LEU A 103 -1.58 10.31 -6.21
N TRP A 104 -2.84 10.40 -6.64
CA TRP A 104 -3.98 10.01 -5.82
C TRP A 104 -5.13 9.47 -6.66
N ALA A 105 -5.92 8.58 -6.05
CA ALA A 105 -7.13 8.01 -6.63
C ALA A 105 -8.31 8.18 -5.67
N SER A 106 -9.46 8.66 -6.18
CA SER A 106 -10.68 8.89 -5.41
C SER A 106 -11.75 7.87 -5.75
N TYR A 107 -12.08 7.03 -4.76
CA TYR A 107 -13.06 5.95 -4.91
C TYR A 107 -14.48 6.48 -5.21
N SER A 108 -14.97 7.40 -4.38
CA SER A 108 -16.31 7.96 -4.54
C SER A 108 -16.42 8.96 -5.68
N GLY A 109 -15.33 9.68 -5.95
CA GLY A 109 -15.30 10.71 -7.00
C GLY A 109 -15.10 10.15 -8.41
N GLY A 110 -14.58 8.93 -8.57
CA GLY A 110 -14.25 8.40 -9.90
C GLY A 110 -13.24 9.27 -10.64
N VAL A 111 -12.21 9.73 -9.92
CA VAL A 111 -11.20 10.63 -10.43
C VAL A 111 -9.83 10.29 -9.91
N VAL A 112 -8.83 10.50 -10.72
CA VAL A 112 -7.41 10.40 -10.36
C VAL A 112 -6.71 11.73 -10.62
N GLY A 113 -5.63 11.98 -9.89
CA GLY A 113 -4.88 13.21 -10.11
C GLY A 113 -3.46 13.16 -9.60
N SER A 114 -2.76 14.26 -9.86
CA SER A 114 -1.39 14.45 -9.42
C SER A 114 -1.14 15.89 -8.93
N HIS A 115 -0.18 16.05 -8.02
CA HIS A 115 0.28 17.31 -7.47
C HIS A 115 1.80 17.34 -7.40
N ALA A 116 2.39 18.50 -7.57
CA ALA A 116 3.83 18.65 -7.34
C ALA A 116 4.16 18.54 -5.84
N ILE A 117 5.32 17.98 -5.54
CA ILE A 117 5.93 17.99 -4.22
C ILE A 117 7.06 19.00 -4.22
N GLY A 118 7.01 19.98 -3.31
CA GLY A 118 8.02 21.00 -3.16
C GLY A 118 9.36 20.46 -2.64
N ARG A 119 10.41 21.22 -2.77
CA ARG A 119 11.76 20.86 -2.28
C ARG A 119 11.78 20.55 -0.78
N ASN A 120 10.96 21.20 0.01
CA ASN A 120 10.77 20.94 1.43
C ASN A 120 9.97 19.66 1.71
N GLY A 121 9.32 19.07 0.69
CA GLY A 121 8.48 17.87 0.79
C GLY A 121 7.00 18.15 1.02
N ALA A 122 6.56 19.40 1.14
CA ALA A 122 5.15 19.73 1.19
C ALA A 122 4.48 19.51 -0.17
N VAL A 123 3.21 19.10 -0.18
CA VAL A 123 2.41 19.02 -1.40
C VAL A 123 2.02 20.43 -1.82
N ILE A 124 2.30 20.80 -3.08
CA ILE A 124 2.00 22.12 -3.62
C ILE A 124 0.53 22.19 -4.02
N LYS A 125 -0.15 23.27 -3.63
CA LYS A 125 -1.54 23.54 -4.01
C LYS A 125 -1.62 23.75 -5.53
N GLY A 126 -2.72 23.29 -6.13
CA GLY A 126 -2.93 23.31 -7.57
C GLY A 126 -2.46 22.00 -8.23
N GLY A 127 -3.42 21.24 -8.76
CA GLY A 127 -3.16 19.96 -9.40
C GLY A 127 -2.39 20.09 -10.72
N LEU A 128 -1.53 19.11 -11.01
CA LEU A 128 -0.88 18.96 -12.32
C LEU A 128 -1.77 18.21 -13.31
N SER A 129 -2.54 17.26 -12.78
CA SER A 129 -3.53 16.49 -13.54
C SER A 129 -4.75 16.21 -12.68
N ARG A 130 -5.92 16.19 -13.33
CA ARG A 130 -7.18 15.68 -12.81
C ARG A 130 -7.92 15.02 -13.96
N ILE A 131 -8.09 13.71 -13.90
CA ILE A 131 -8.67 12.92 -15.00
C ILE A 131 -9.84 12.13 -14.44
N GLU A 132 -10.99 12.30 -15.04
CA GLU A 132 -12.18 11.53 -14.70
C GLU A 132 -12.05 10.10 -15.22
N THR A 133 -12.47 9.17 -14.37
CA THR A 133 -12.55 7.74 -14.63
C THR A 133 -13.92 7.23 -14.18
N ALA A 134 -14.14 5.94 -14.16
CA ALA A 134 -15.31 5.39 -13.48
C ALA A 134 -15.17 5.51 -11.94
N ARG A 135 -16.29 5.44 -11.22
CA ARG A 135 -16.29 5.34 -9.75
C ARG A 135 -15.49 4.12 -9.29
N CYS A 136 -15.14 4.11 -8.03
CA CYS A 136 -14.41 3.02 -7.37
C CYS A 136 -12.94 2.90 -7.76
N ALA A 137 -12.28 4.00 -8.15
CA ALA A 137 -10.82 4.10 -8.27
C ALA A 137 -10.18 3.87 -6.91
N HIS A 138 -9.48 2.72 -6.72
CA HIS A 138 -9.11 2.29 -5.36
C HIS A 138 -7.64 2.49 -5.02
N ALA A 139 -6.74 2.36 -5.99
CA ALA A 139 -5.31 2.59 -5.83
C ALA A 139 -4.71 3.29 -7.05
N ILE A 140 -3.50 3.81 -6.92
CA ILE A 140 -2.69 4.32 -8.03
C ILE A 140 -1.21 4.13 -7.71
N LEU A 141 -0.49 3.44 -8.59
CA LEU A 141 0.97 3.31 -8.51
C LEU A 141 1.60 3.42 -9.89
N VAL A 142 2.82 3.99 -9.92
CA VAL A 142 3.66 4.01 -11.13
C VAL A 142 4.55 2.77 -11.19
N ASP A 143 4.83 2.31 -12.39
CA ASP A 143 5.75 1.22 -12.67
C ASP A 143 7.22 1.56 -12.36
N ALA A 144 8.11 0.58 -12.48
CA ALA A 144 9.53 0.76 -12.21
C ALA A 144 10.22 1.76 -13.17
N SER A 145 9.71 1.93 -14.39
CA SER A 145 10.24 2.88 -15.37
C SER A 145 9.82 4.32 -15.09
N ASN A 146 8.86 4.54 -14.19
CA ASN A 146 8.24 5.84 -13.92
C ASN A 146 7.54 6.45 -15.15
N THR A 147 7.03 5.58 -16.04
CA THR A 147 6.40 5.97 -17.32
C THR A 147 4.91 5.62 -17.38
N PHE A 148 4.49 4.59 -16.66
CA PHE A 148 3.12 4.11 -16.67
C PHE A 148 2.55 4.07 -15.25
N ALA A 149 1.27 4.43 -15.12
CA ALA A 149 0.54 4.32 -13.86
C ALA A 149 -0.72 3.47 -14.03
N TYR A 150 -1.07 2.71 -12.99
CA TYR A 150 -2.22 1.80 -13.02
C TYR A 150 -3.15 2.08 -11.87
N VAL A 151 -4.44 2.08 -12.20
CA VAL A 151 -5.52 2.40 -11.26
C VAL A 151 -6.59 1.30 -11.34
N PRO A 152 -6.59 0.36 -10.39
CA PRO A 152 -7.65 -0.64 -10.31
C PRO A 152 -8.97 0.01 -9.86
N HIS A 153 -10.06 -0.41 -10.50
CA HIS A 153 -11.42 0.02 -10.21
C HIS A 153 -12.29 -1.19 -9.91
N THR A 154 -12.84 -1.23 -8.71
CA THR A 154 -13.66 -2.37 -8.29
C THR A 154 -15.01 -2.41 -9.01
N CYS A 155 -15.76 -1.28 -9.09
CA CYS A 155 -17.12 -1.27 -9.66
C CYS A 155 -17.18 -1.66 -11.15
N PRO A 156 -16.35 -1.07 -12.05
CA PRO A 156 -16.39 -1.43 -13.47
C PRO A 156 -15.56 -2.69 -13.80
N ASN A 157 -15.00 -3.36 -12.79
CA ASN A 157 -14.15 -4.55 -12.98
C ASN A 157 -13.03 -4.31 -13.98
N ALA A 158 -12.23 -3.25 -13.77
CA ALA A 158 -11.22 -2.81 -14.73
C ALA A 158 -9.96 -2.25 -14.06
N VAL A 159 -8.84 -2.34 -14.75
CA VAL A 159 -7.62 -1.59 -14.44
C VAL A 159 -7.45 -0.49 -15.47
N TYR A 160 -7.51 0.76 -15.04
CA TYR A 160 -7.25 1.92 -15.90
C TYR A 160 -5.74 2.14 -16.03
N GLN A 161 -5.28 2.38 -17.25
CA GLN A 161 -3.88 2.47 -17.63
C GLN A 161 -3.57 3.91 -18.07
N PHE A 162 -2.52 4.48 -17.49
CA PHE A 162 -2.09 5.85 -17.76
C PHE A 162 -0.64 5.88 -18.19
N ARG A 163 -0.29 6.88 -19.02
CA ARG A 163 1.07 7.35 -19.19
C ARG A 163 1.35 8.40 -18.12
N PHE A 164 2.55 8.36 -17.58
CA PHE A 164 3.03 9.33 -16.61
C PHE A 164 4.27 10.02 -17.15
N ASP A 165 4.23 11.34 -17.23
CA ASP A 165 5.38 12.16 -17.57
C ASP A 165 6.13 12.58 -16.29
N ALA A 166 7.23 11.93 -15.99
CA ALA A 166 8.05 12.19 -14.80
C ALA A 166 8.70 13.59 -14.77
N LYS A 167 8.77 14.31 -15.90
CA LYS A 167 9.31 15.68 -15.96
C LYS A 167 8.28 16.70 -15.50
N THR A 168 7.04 16.54 -15.95
CA THR A 168 5.95 17.48 -15.67
C THR A 168 5.04 17.03 -14.53
N GLY A 169 5.11 15.74 -14.13
CA GLY A 169 4.21 15.13 -13.15
C GLY A 169 2.78 14.89 -13.67
N LYS A 170 2.57 14.99 -14.98
CA LYS A 170 1.25 14.87 -15.60
C LYS A 170 0.91 13.42 -15.94
N LEU A 171 -0.36 13.09 -15.77
CA LEU A 171 -0.98 11.85 -16.23
C LEU A 171 -1.71 12.11 -17.56
N SER A 172 -1.72 11.12 -18.44
CA SER A 172 -2.57 11.04 -19.64
C SER A 172 -3.07 9.63 -19.83
N LYS A 173 -4.18 9.44 -20.56
CA LYS A 173 -4.72 8.10 -20.86
C LYS A 173 -3.72 7.32 -21.71
N ASN A 174 -3.56 6.01 -21.41
CA ASN A 174 -2.84 5.08 -22.29
C ASN A 174 -3.83 4.39 -23.24
N GLU A 175 -3.33 3.76 -24.28
CA GLU A 175 -4.13 2.98 -25.24
C GLU A 175 -3.74 1.49 -25.19
N PRO A 176 -4.73 0.58 -24.98
CA PRO A 176 -6.10 0.88 -24.57
C PRO A 176 -6.15 1.49 -23.17
N PHE A 177 -7.19 2.29 -22.88
CA PHE A 177 -7.31 2.98 -21.58
C PHE A 177 -7.60 2.01 -20.42
N THR A 178 -8.23 0.87 -20.69
CA THR A 178 -8.57 -0.14 -19.67
C THR A 178 -8.07 -1.53 -20.06
N SER A 179 -7.77 -2.33 -19.03
CA SER A 179 -7.58 -3.77 -19.11
C SER A 179 -8.58 -4.43 -18.16
N HIS A 180 -9.23 -5.49 -18.62
CA HIS A 180 -10.27 -6.16 -17.84
C HIS A 180 -9.79 -7.56 -17.41
N PRO A 181 -9.94 -7.92 -16.12
CA PRO A 181 -9.83 -9.31 -15.68
C PRO A 181 -11.08 -10.12 -16.10
N ALA A 182 -11.15 -11.37 -15.65
CA ALA A 182 -12.39 -12.15 -15.75
C ALA A 182 -13.54 -11.43 -15.01
N GLU A 183 -14.77 -11.76 -15.41
CA GLU A 183 -15.97 -11.14 -14.84
C GLU A 183 -16.05 -11.32 -13.32
N GLY A 184 -16.50 -10.27 -12.61
CA GLY A 184 -16.76 -10.30 -11.18
C GLY A 184 -15.54 -10.20 -10.26
N LEU A 185 -14.30 -10.15 -10.77
CA LEU A 185 -13.10 -10.14 -9.92
C LEU A 185 -12.93 -8.83 -9.14
N GLN A 186 -13.11 -7.67 -9.77
CA GLN A 186 -13.07 -6.33 -9.15
C GLN A 186 -11.71 -5.99 -8.51
N PRO A 187 -10.66 -5.73 -9.31
CA PRO A 187 -9.31 -5.43 -8.85
C PRO A 187 -9.29 -4.19 -7.94
N ARG A 188 -8.50 -4.25 -6.84
CA ARG A 188 -8.54 -3.25 -5.77
C ARG A 188 -7.21 -2.56 -5.49
N HIS A 189 -6.22 -3.27 -5.01
CA HIS A 189 -4.84 -2.82 -4.82
C HIS A 189 -3.91 -3.55 -5.77
N LEU A 190 -2.63 -3.14 -5.82
CA LEU A 190 -1.67 -3.75 -6.73
C LEU A 190 -0.26 -3.80 -6.16
N ALA A 191 0.50 -4.82 -6.58
CA ALA A 191 1.90 -4.98 -6.26
C ALA A 191 2.70 -5.33 -7.52
N PHE A 192 3.74 -4.55 -7.82
CA PHE A 192 4.65 -4.86 -8.93
C PHE A 192 5.66 -5.92 -8.51
N HIS A 193 5.87 -6.93 -9.36
CA HIS A 193 6.97 -7.84 -9.16
C HIS A 193 8.32 -7.10 -9.32
N PRO A 194 9.27 -7.23 -8.36
CA PRO A 194 10.50 -6.42 -8.37
C PRO A 194 11.44 -6.69 -9.55
N LYS A 195 11.30 -7.84 -10.23
CA LYS A 195 12.19 -8.28 -11.32
C LYS A 195 11.45 -8.61 -12.61
N LEU A 196 10.32 -9.30 -12.52
CA LEU A 196 9.54 -9.72 -13.70
C LEU A 196 8.61 -8.59 -14.16
N PRO A 197 8.26 -8.53 -15.46
CA PRO A 197 7.28 -7.60 -15.98
C PRO A 197 5.85 -8.06 -15.64
N ILE A 198 5.53 -8.11 -14.36
CA ILE A 198 4.27 -8.62 -13.83
C ILE A 198 3.74 -7.68 -12.74
N VAL A 199 2.43 -7.47 -12.78
CA VAL A 199 1.68 -6.76 -11.74
C VAL A 199 0.63 -7.71 -11.19
N TYR A 200 0.50 -7.75 -9.87
CA TYR A 200 -0.53 -8.53 -9.18
C TYR A 200 -1.57 -7.59 -8.60
N PHE A 201 -2.82 -7.96 -8.71
CA PHE A 201 -3.95 -7.25 -8.11
C PHE A 201 -4.68 -8.21 -7.17
N ASP A 202 -5.04 -7.73 -5.98
CA ASP A 202 -6.07 -8.40 -5.19
C ASP A 202 -7.44 -8.04 -5.76
N ASP A 203 -8.29 -9.03 -5.87
CA ASP A 203 -9.62 -8.91 -6.46
C ASP A 203 -10.66 -8.84 -5.33
N GLU A 204 -11.27 -7.68 -5.13
CA GLU A 204 -12.11 -7.40 -3.95
C GLU A 204 -13.29 -8.37 -3.82
N ARG A 205 -13.95 -8.70 -4.93
CA ARG A 205 -15.11 -9.59 -4.95
C ARG A 205 -14.82 -10.98 -5.48
N GLY A 206 -13.73 -11.11 -6.26
CA GLY A 206 -13.25 -12.40 -6.74
C GLY A 206 -12.59 -13.24 -5.65
N ASP A 207 -12.30 -12.66 -4.48
CA ASP A 207 -11.60 -13.34 -3.39
C ASP A 207 -10.36 -14.07 -3.89
N SER A 208 -9.57 -13.34 -4.72
CA SER A 208 -8.44 -13.90 -5.46
C SER A 208 -7.30 -12.90 -5.60
N VAL A 209 -6.18 -13.38 -6.13
CA VAL A 209 -5.10 -12.56 -6.67
C VAL A 209 -4.93 -12.90 -8.14
N THR A 210 -5.01 -11.87 -8.98
CA THR A 210 -4.79 -12.00 -10.43
C THR A 210 -3.45 -11.41 -10.84
N ALA A 211 -2.66 -12.20 -11.57
CA ALA A 211 -1.39 -11.79 -12.16
C ALA A 211 -1.62 -11.28 -13.59
N TYR A 212 -1.00 -10.13 -13.90
CA TYR A 212 -1.00 -9.52 -15.24
C TYR A 212 0.41 -9.41 -15.77
N SER A 213 0.62 -9.79 -17.03
CA SER A 213 1.83 -9.44 -17.75
C SER A 213 1.82 -7.94 -18.10
N LEU A 214 2.95 -7.28 -17.90
CA LEU A 214 3.18 -5.88 -18.22
C LEU A 214 4.05 -5.76 -19.48
N ASN A 215 3.51 -5.20 -20.54
CA ASN A 215 4.32 -4.80 -21.69
C ASN A 215 5.07 -3.51 -21.35
N ARG A 216 6.38 -3.60 -21.11
CA ARG A 216 7.21 -2.46 -20.71
C ARG A 216 7.36 -1.36 -21.77
N THR A 217 7.07 -1.67 -23.05
CA THR A 217 7.20 -0.71 -24.16
C THR A 217 6.00 0.21 -24.24
N ASN A 218 4.79 -0.33 -24.06
CA ASN A 218 3.55 0.42 -24.25
C ASN A 218 2.67 0.50 -22.99
N GLY A 219 3.07 -0.14 -21.88
CA GLY A 219 2.36 -0.10 -20.61
C GLY A 219 1.07 -0.91 -20.55
N GLN A 220 0.80 -1.76 -21.54
CA GLN A 220 -0.42 -2.59 -21.57
C GLN A 220 -0.33 -3.75 -20.59
N LEU A 221 -1.43 -4.01 -19.89
CA LEU A 221 -1.62 -5.15 -19.00
C LEU A 221 -2.49 -6.22 -19.65
N LYS A 222 -2.14 -7.50 -19.42
CA LYS A 222 -2.94 -8.65 -19.81
C LYS A 222 -2.98 -9.68 -18.68
N ALA A 223 -4.18 -9.96 -18.13
CA ALA A 223 -4.38 -11.00 -17.13
C ALA A 223 -4.02 -12.39 -17.69
N PHE A 224 -3.34 -13.21 -16.88
CA PHE A 224 -2.94 -14.56 -17.31
C PHE A 224 -3.05 -15.64 -16.25
N HIS A 225 -3.24 -15.29 -14.97
CA HIS A 225 -3.30 -16.28 -13.89
C HIS A 225 -4.06 -15.71 -12.69
N THR A 226 -5.03 -16.45 -12.16
CA THR A 226 -5.83 -16.07 -10.99
C THR A 226 -5.83 -17.23 -9.99
N VAL A 227 -5.64 -16.90 -8.69
CA VAL A 227 -5.63 -17.90 -7.61
C VAL A 227 -6.49 -17.38 -6.45
N SER A 228 -7.35 -18.24 -5.89
CA SER A 228 -8.18 -17.90 -4.73
C SER A 228 -7.33 -17.59 -3.49
N THR A 229 -7.78 -16.60 -2.70
CA THR A 229 -7.24 -16.26 -1.39
C THR A 229 -7.87 -17.07 -0.25
N LEU A 230 -8.91 -17.84 -0.57
CA LEU A 230 -9.70 -18.59 0.40
C LEU A 230 -9.38 -20.09 0.33
N PRO A 231 -9.57 -20.85 1.43
CA PRO A 231 -9.54 -22.31 1.39
C PRO A 231 -10.74 -22.83 0.59
N LYS A 232 -10.61 -24.05 0.05
CA LYS A 232 -11.62 -24.65 -0.85
C LYS A 232 -12.96 -24.90 -0.17
N ASP A 233 -12.98 -25.11 1.14
CA ASP A 233 -14.11 -25.44 1.98
C ASP A 233 -14.75 -24.20 2.66
N PHE A 234 -14.25 -23.02 2.37
CA PHE A 234 -14.87 -21.79 2.88
C PHE A 234 -16.11 -21.44 2.06
N ASP A 235 -17.28 -21.55 2.69
CA ASP A 235 -18.58 -21.23 2.07
C ASP A 235 -18.92 -19.73 1.96
N GLY A 236 -17.98 -18.92 2.24
CA GLY A 236 -17.71 -17.49 2.34
C GLY A 236 -18.63 -16.49 1.69
N ASN A 237 -19.90 -16.54 1.92
CA ASN A 237 -20.90 -15.56 1.42
C ASN A 237 -20.64 -14.09 1.80
N LYS A 238 -19.57 -13.77 2.54
CA LYS A 238 -19.27 -12.42 3.05
C LYS A 238 -17.78 -12.10 3.13
N ASN A 239 -16.97 -12.63 2.23
CA ASN A 239 -15.56 -12.22 2.16
C ASN A 239 -15.32 -11.10 1.14
N SER A 240 -14.21 -10.42 1.26
CA SER A 240 -13.67 -9.51 0.25
C SER A 240 -12.19 -9.26 0.49
N CYS A 241 -11.36 -9.32 -0.55
CA CYS A 241 -9.96 -8.94 -0.46
C CYS A 241 -9.79 -7.44 -0.17
N ALA A 242 -8.67 -7.06 0.46
CA ALA A 242 -8.48 -5.68 0.85
C ALA A 242 -7.08 -5.11 0.58
N ASP A 243 -6.04 -5.90 0.70
CA ASP A 243 -4.68 -5.40 0.56
C ASP A 243 -3.77 -6.49 -0.01
N ILE A 244 -2.72 -6.08 -0.69
CA ILE A 244 -1.75 -6.97 -1.33
C ILE A 244 -0.33 -6.42 -1.19
N GLU A 245 0.59 -7.28 -0.78
CA GLU A 245 2.01 -6.96 -0.66
C GLU A 245 2.88 -8.07 -1.24
N ILE A 246 3.99 -7.69 -1.87
CA ILE A 246 5.00 -8.62 -2.37
C ILE A 246 6.32 -8.42 -1.62
N THR A 247 7.03 -9.50 -1.35
CA THR A 247 8.37 -9.42 -0.75
C THR A 247 9.38 -8.77 -1.72
N ALA A 248 10.37 -8.05 -1.18
CA ALA A 248 11.38 -7.34 -1.99
C ALA A 248 12.24 -8.27 -2.86
N ASP A 249 12.33 -9.55 -2.54
CA ASP A 249 12.99 -10.57 -3.37
C ASP A 249 12.07 -11.16 -4.46
N GLY A 250 10.76 -10.85 -4.41
CA GLY A 250 9.74 -11.30 -5.35
C GLY A 250 9.28 -12.74 -5.14
N LYS A 251 9.63 -13.39 -4.02
CA LYS A 251 9.34 -14.81 -3.81
C LYS A 251 7.96 -15.09 -3.23
N PHE A 252 7.39 -14.14 -2.50
CA PHE A 252 6.13 -14.33 -1.79
C PHE A 252 5.20 -13.13 -1.95
N ILE A 253 3.91 -13.42 -2.08
CA ILE A 253 2.82 -12.44 -2.06
C ILE A 253 1.90 -12.79 -0.89
N TYR A 254 1.33 -11.74 -0.30
CA TYR A 254 0.30 -11.85 0.73
C TYR A 254 -0.90 -11.00 0.32
N ALA A 255 -2.11 -11.47 0.65
CA ALA A 255 -3.35 -10.74 0.46
C ALA A 255 -4.26 -10.90 1.68
N SER A 256 -5.00 -9.86 2.05
CA SER A 256 -5.88 -9.91 3.23
C SER A 256 -7.33 -10.17 2.85
N ASN A 257 -8.04 -10.94 3.69
CA ASN A 257 -9.43 -11.38 3.55
C ASN A 257 -10.31 -10.79 4.65
N ARG A 258 -11.21 -9.88 4.30
CA ARG A 258 -12.20 -9.28 5.21
C ARG A 258 -13.48 -10.12 5.22
N GLY A 259 -13.63 -10.99 6.17
CA GLY A 259 -14.70 -12.00 6.29
C GLY A 259 -14.11 -13.29 6.81
N HIS A 260 -13.25 -13.95 6.07
CA HIS A 260 -12.42 -15.06 6.56
C HIS A 260 -11.41 -14.60 7.64
N ASN A 261 -11.11 -13.27 7.69
CA ASN A 261 -10.22 -12.66 8.68
C ASN A 261 -8.84 -13.31 8.71
N SER A 262 -8.20 -13.34 7.55
CA SER A 262 -6.90 -13.97 7.37
C SER A 262 -5.98 -13.19 6.42
N ILE A 263 -4.72 -13.55 6.46
CA ILE A 263 -3.70 -13.22 5.44
C ILE A 263 -3.44 -14.48 4.63
N ALA A 264 -3.81 -14.48 3.35
CA ALA A 264 -3.46 -15.53 2.39
C ALA A 264 -2.01 -15.33 1.92
N GLY A 265 -1.21 -16.40 1.95
CA GLY A 265 0.16 -16.40 1.44
C GLY A 265 0.27 -17.15 0.11
N PHE A 266 1.17 -16.68 -0.76
CA PHE A 266 1.47 -17.32 -2.04
C PHE A 266 2.97 -17.34 -2.30
N GLY A 267 3.47 -18.49 -2.79
CA GLY A 267 4.77 -18.59 -3.41
C GLY A 267 4.69 -18.14 -4.87
N VAL A 268 5.70 -17.38 -5.31
CA VAL A 268 5.78 -16.89 -6.70
C VAL A 268 6.79 -17.74 -7.46
N ASP A 269 6.38 -18.30 -8.59
CA ASP A 269 7.28 -18.98 -9.52
C ASP A 269 8.25 -17.98 -10.15
N ALA A 270 9.54 -18.18 -9.98
CA ALA A 270 10.58 -17.22 -10.35
C ALA A 270 10.72 -17.01 -11.88
N LYS A 271 10.20 -17.92 -12.71
CA LYS A 271 10.27 -17.84 -14.18
C LYS A 271 8.99 -17.29 -14.78
N THR A 272 7.85 -17.76 -14.29
CA THR A 272 6.54 -17.46 -14.88
C THR A 272 5.75 -16.40 -14.11
N GLY A 273 6.10 -16.15 -12.84
CA GLY A 273 5.33 -15.29 -11.95
C GLY A 273 3.98 -15.86 -11.50
N LYS A 274 3.68 -17.14 -11.84
CA LYS A 274 2.46 -17.81 -11.38
C LYS A 274 2.50 -18.03 -9.88
N LEU A 275 1.33 -17.97 -9.26
CA LEU A 275 1.15 -18.08 -7.82
C LEU A 275 0.77 -19.50 -7.42
N LYS A 276 1.34 -19.97 -6.31
CA LYS A 276 0.95 -21.19 -5.61
C LYS A 276 0.54 -20.86 -4.19
N SER A 277 -0.67 -21.20 -3.77
CA SER A 277 -1.16 -20.98 -2.41
C SER A 277 -0.28 -21.68 -1.37
N LEU A 278 -0.01 -20.97 -0.30
CA LEU A 278 0.68 -21.46 0.92
C LEU A 278 -0.29 -21.58 2.10
N GLY A 279 -1.60 -21.33 1.87
CA GLY A 279 -2.63 -21.32 2.88
C GLY A 279 -2.90 -19.93 3.46
N GLN A 280 -3.70 -19.91 4.54
CA GLN A 280 -4.19 -18.70 5.20
C GLN A 280 -3.74 -18.67 6.65
N THR A 281 -3.33 -17.49 7.11
CA THR A 281 -2.95 -17.24 8.51
C THR A 281 -4.03 -16.39 9.16
N PRO A 282 -4.69 -16.84 10.25
CA PRO A 282 -5.72 -16.07 10.94
C PRO A 282 -5.18 -14.74 11.47
N THR A 283 -6.02 -13.69 11.45
CA THR A 283 -5.69 -12.35 11.94
C THR A 283 -6.90 -11.66 12.59
N GLY A 284 -6.78 -10.36 12.89
CA GLY A 284 -7.86 -9.55 13.47
C GLY A 284 -9.08 -9.42 12.56
N ASN A 285 -10.20 -8.99 13.13
CA ASN A 285 -11.45 -8.88 12.39
C ASN A 285 -11.40 -7.75 11.36
N THR A 286 -11.76 -8.06 10.12
CA THR A 286 -11.74 -7.15 8.97
C THR A 286 -10.33 -6.57 8.73
N PRO A 287 -9.33 -7.39 8.35
CA PRO A 287 -7.96 -6.94 8.10
C PRO A 287 -7.90 -6.10 6.82
N ARG A 288 -8.22 -4.80 6.96
CA ARG A 288 -8.33 -3.87 5.83
C ARG A 288 -6.99 -3.51 5.22
N SER A 289 -5.94 -3.45 6.02
CA SER A 289 -4.58 -3.19 5.57
C SER A 289 -3.59 -3.99 6.39
N PHE A 290 -2.51 -4.35 5.75
CA PHE A 290 -1.30 -4.88 6.37
C PHE A 290 -0.09 -4.33 5.61
N ASN A 291 1.09 -4.44 6.21
CA ASN A 291 2.30 -4.04 5.52
C ASN A 291 3.48 -4.94 5.88
N LEU A 292 4.36 -5.19 4.92
CA LEU A 292 5.63 -5.89 5.09
C LEU A 292 6.72 -4.91 5.51
N GLY A 293 7.37 -5.20 6.64
CA GLY A 293 8.47 -4.39 7.12
C GLY A 293 9.73 -4.49 6.27
N PRO A 294 10.67 -3.58 6.45
CA PRO A 294 11.98 -3.65 5.81
C PRO A 294 12.66 -5.00 6.04
N ALA A 295 13.33 -5.51 5.02
CA ALA A 295 13.90 -6.86 4.96
C ALA A 295 12.85 -8.00 5.03
N ASN A 296 11.56 -7.67 4.95
CA ASN A 296 10.44 -8.63 4.92
C ASN A 296 10.42 -9.63 6.09
N LYS A 297 11.01 -9.25 7.23
CA LYS A 297 10.99 -10.11 8.44
C LYS A 297 9.64 -10.02 9.15
N TRP A 298 9.07 -8.84 9.24
CA TRP A 298 7.86 -8.56 9.98
C TRP A 298 6.70 -8.22 9.04
N LEU A 299 5.52 -8.76 9.34
CA LEU A 299 4.25 -8.35 8.76
C LEU A 299 3.35 -7.87 9.90
N ILE A 300 2.73 -6.70 9.72
CA ILE A 300 1.73 -6.16 10.67
C ILE A 300 0.41 -6.01 9.95
N ALA A 301 -0.64 -6.64 10.47
CA ALA A 301 -2.01 -6.53 9.98
C ALA A 301 -2.88 -5.77 10.98
N ALA A 302 -3.74 -4.87 10.46
CA ALA A 302 -4.67 -4.09 11.25
C ALA A 302 -6.10 -4.65 11.11
N GLY A 303 -6.66 -5.13 12.22
CA GLY A 303 -8.05 -5.53 12.33
C GLY A 303 -8.96 -4.31 12.49
N GLN A 304 -9.59 -3.87 11.38
CA GLN A 304 -10.37 -2.63 11.37
C GLN A 304 -11.54 -2.65 12.35
N ARG A 305 -12.21 -3.80 12.50
CA ARG A 305 -13.34 -3.96 13.43
C ARG A 305 -12.94 -4.45 14.81
N SER A 306 -11.80 -5.13 14.94
CA SER A 306 -11.26 -5.54 16.25
C SER A 306 -10.38 -4.45 16.90
N HIS A 307 -10.04 -3.38 16.17
CA HIS A 307 -9.25 -2.24 16.68
C HIS A 307 -7.89 -2.67 17.22
N ASP A 308 -7.23 -3.59 16.54
CA ASP A 308 -5.99 -4.21 16.97
C ASP A 308 -4.95 -4.34 15.85
N LEU A 309 -3.73 -4.65 16.28
CA LEU A 309 -2.60 -4.99 15.42
C LEU A 309 -2.14 -6.41 15.72
N HIS A 310 -1.98 -7.19 14.68
CA HIS A 310 -1.40 -8.53 14.73
C HIS A 310 -0.02 -8.50 14.07
N ILE A 311 0.99 -8.92 14.80
CA ILE A 311 2.39 -8.88 14.37
C ILE A 311 2.89 -10.30 14.13
N TYR A 312 3.36 -10.54 12.91
CA TYR A 312 3.85 -11.83 12.46
C TYR A 312 5.33 -11.74 12.08
N GLU A 313 6.08 -12.78 12.46
CA GLU A 313 7.40 -13.03 11.90
C GLU A 313 7.26 -13.92 10.67
N ARG A 314 7.82 -13.48 9.55
CA ARG A 314 7.81 -14.26 8.31
C ARG A 314 9.04 -15.13 8.21
N ASN A 315 8.83 -16.40 7.90
CA ASN A 315 9.90 -17.32 7.55
C ASN A 315 10.45 -17.01 6.15
N PRO A 316 11.73 -16.66 5.98
CA PRO A 316 12.29 -16.27 4.69
C PRO A 316 12.40 -17.42 3.68
N LYS A 317 12.37 -18.67 4.12
CA LYS A 317 12.54 -19.85 3.26
C LYS A 317 11.22 -20.30 2.60
N ASN A 318 10.12 -20.29 3.37
CA ASN A 318 8.83 -20.84 2.92
C ASN A 318 7.68 -19.86 2.97
N GLY A 319 7.90 -18.60 3.42
CA GLY A 319 6.89 -17.56 3.48
C GLY A 319 5.87 -17.69 4.61
N ALA A 320 5.95 -18.71 5.45
CA ALA A 320 5.02 -18.92 6.55
C ALA A 320 5.05 -17.74 7.55
N LEU A 321 3.88 -17.37 8.06
CA LEU A 321 3.70 -16.32 9.04
C LEU A 321 3.46 -16.93 10.42
N THR A 322 4.30 -16.57 11.39
CA THR A 322 4.16 -16.98 12.80
C THR A 322 3.76 -15.77 13.64
N LYS A 323 2.58 -15.80 14.26
CA LYS A 323 2.12 -14.73 15.14
C LYS A 323 3.06 -14.60 16.35
N ARG A 324 3.54 -13.37 16.59
CA ARG A 324 4.42 -13.04 17.71
C ARG A 324 3.74 -12.17 18.75
N HIS A 325 3.00 -11.16 18.29
CA HIS A 325 2.31 -10.24 19.18
C HIS A 325 0.91 -9.90 18.66
N HIS A 326 0.12 -9.42 19.59
CA HIS A 326 -1.19 -8.83 19.35
C HIS A 326 -1.38 -7.72 20.37
N GLN A 327 -1.88 -6.56 19.94
CA GLN A 327 -2.16 -5.44 20.85
C GLN A 327 -3.25 -4.52 20.30
N PRO A 328 -3.96 -3.81 21.18
CA PRO A 328 -4.91 -2.78 20.77
C PRO A 328 -4.20 -1.64 20.03
N THR A 329 -4.96 -0.92 19.20
CA THR A 329 -4.57 0.32 18.55
C THR A 329 -5.75 1.31 18.55
N GLY A 330 -5.62 2.43 17.82
CA GLY A 330 -6.71 3.39 17.65
C GLY A 330 -7.94 2.80 16.95
N GLN A 331 -9.06 3.49 17.08
CA GLN A 331 -10.37 3.02 16.59
C GLN A 331 -10.47 3.05 15.06
N GLY A 332 -10.90 1.94 14.46
CA GLY A 332 -11.06 1.79 13.02
C GLY A 332 -9.73 1.89 12.25
N PRO A 333 -8.69 1.09 12.60
CA PRO A 333 -7.42 1.14 11.89
C PRO A 333 -7.65 0.72 10.44
N SER A 334 -7.31 1.60 9.52
CA SER A 334 -7.59 1.45 8.09
C SER A 334 -6.34 1.32 7.22
N TRP A 335 -5.17 1.64 7.77
CA TRP A 335 -3.89 1.55 7.08
C TRP A 335 -2.74 1.34 8.06
N VAL A 336 -1.80 0.49 7.67
CA VAL A 336 -0.50 0.28 8.36
C VAL A 336 0.61 0.63 7.38
N GLN A 337 1.62 1.37 7.84
CA GLN A 337 2.79 1.69 7.02
C GLN A 337 4.06 1.56 7.84
N PHE A 338 4.99 0.73 7.40
CA PHE A 338 6.36 0.77 7.90
C PHE A 338 7.09 2.01 7.38
N VAL A 339 7.73 2.70 8.30
CA VAL A 339 8.57 3.85 8.00
C VAL A 339 10.02 3.44 8.25
N PRO A 340 10.83 3.23 7.19
CA PRO A 340 12.19 2.77 7.35
C PRO A 340 13.04 3.85 8.03
N VAL A 341 13.68 3.53 9.14
CA VAL A 341 14.63 4.41 9.81
C VAL A 341 16.04 4.10 9.31
N ARG A 342 16.64 5.05 8.61
CA ARG A 342 18.04 4.92 8.18
C ARG A 342 18.97 5.23 9.35
N LYS A 343 20.03 4.41 9.55
CA LYS A 343 21.16 4.84 10.38
C LYS A 343 21.77 6.09 9.74
N LEU A 344 21.85 7.17 10.47
CA LEU A 344 22.72 8.27 10.08
C LEU A 344 24.14 7.70 9.97
N LYS A 345 24.80 7.90 8.83
CA LYS A 345 26.24 7.64 8.76
C LYS A 345 26.87 8.54 9.81
N GLU A 346 27.56 7.95 10.79
CA GLU A 346 28.44 8.71 11.64
C GLU A 346 29.39 9.47 10.71
N THR A 347 29.23 10.79 10.64
CA THR A 347 30.22 11.65 10.01
C THR A 347 31.50 11.45 10.81
N ALA A 348 32.46 10.75 10.22
CA ALA A 348 33.80 10.67 10.78
C ALA A 348 34.24 12.11 11.05
N LYS A 349 34.34 12.47 12.34
CA LYS A 349 35.03 13.70 12.72
C LYS A 349 36.46 13.54 12.24
N LYS A 350 36.82 14.33 11.21
CA LYS A 350 38.23 14.61 10.92
C LYS A 350 38.77 15.64 11.89
#